data_408f596010ff91a16b487ab831589aef
#
_entry.id   408f596010ff91a16b487ab831589aef
#
_cell.length_a   1.000
_cell.length_b   1.000
_cell.length_c   1.000
_cell.angle_alpha   90.00
_cell.angle_beta   90.00
_cell.angle_gamma   90.00
#
_symmetry.space_group_name_H-M   'P 1'
#
loop_
_entity.id
_entity.type
_entity.pdbx_description
1 polymer ?
#
loop_
_entity_poly.entity_id
_entity_poly.type
_entity_poly.pdbx_seq_one_letter_code
_entity_poly.pdbx_strand_id
1 'polypeptide(L)'
;MARMRCGIGLGFFVAMAMPFSLAAQDIADIDYENLSLRGFGFDFGYLWPTKVDPTVSYAVRFDLGYAGPGLRIVPSITYWQSNMASGEIAEFADRVAELVADQTGDPPPALDFGSIRYTDIAIGVDGHVVWELPLDLLTFGGLGLTAHLINGDGEAINGTFIEDLIDSVQPGFNLHFGAEYPVTNAMRLYAVGRYEVMPDLQYFHVRAGWQIMIGPNAPGEGRGND
;
A
#
# COMPACT_ATOMS: atom_id res chain seq x y z
N MET A 1 -33.34 -34.45 -16.86
CA MET A 1 -33.92 -33.26 -16.19
C MET A 1 -33.47 -33.24 -14.74
N ALA A 2 -32.41 -32.48 -14.42
CA ALA A 2 -31.95 -32.25 -13.04
C ALA A 2 -31.76 -30.75 -12.88
N ARG A 3 -32.59 -30.11 -12.05
CA ARG A 3 -32.55 -28.69 -11.73
C ARG A 3 -31.54 -28.49 -10.61
N MET A 4 -30.43 -27.86 -10.92
CA MET A 4 -29.44 -27.36 -9.95
C MET A 4 -29.94 -26.06 -9.36
N ARG A 5 -30.32 -26.07 -8.07
CA ARG A 5 -30.67 -24.86 -7.30
C ARG A 5 -29.39 -24.20 -6.83
N CYS A 6 -29.07 -23.03 -7.39
CA CYS A 6 -28.04 -22.15 -6.92
C CYS A 6 -28.57 -21.41 -5.69
N GLY A 7 -28.04 -21.73 -4.52
CA GLY A 7 -28.33 -21.01 -3.27
C GLY A 7 -27.45 -19.76 -3.18
N ILE A 8 -28.07 -18.59 -3.31
CA ILE A 8 -27.44 -17.29 -3.07
C ILE A 8 -27.35 -17.12 -1.55
N GLY A 9 -26.15 -17.25 -1.00
CA GLY A 9 -25.85 -16.90 0.37
C GLY A 9 -25.80 -15.37 0.52
N LEU A 10 -26.85 -14.82 1.11
CA LEU A 10 -26.95 -13.40 1.45
C LEU A 10 -26.04 -13.14 2.67
N GLY A 11 -24.81 -12.66 2.43
CA GLY A 11 -23.90 -12.21 3.47
C GLY A 11 -24.44 -10.93 4.11
N PHE A 12 -24.77 -11.01 5.39
CA PHE A 12 -25.16 -9.88 6.23
C PHE A 12 -23.96 -8.95 6.42
N PHE A 13 -23.88 -7.87 5.65
CA PHE A 13 -23.04 -6.73 5.94
C PHE A 13 -23.74 -5.93 7.06
N VAL A 14 -23.30 -6.15 8.30
CA VAL A 14 -23.62 -5.23 9.40
C VAL A 14 -22.81 -3.95 9.14
N ALA A 15 -23.40 -3.00 8.45
CA ALA A 15 -22.92 -1.62 8.43
C ALA A 15 -23.11 -1.06 9.83
N MET A 16 -22.03 -1.03 10.62
CA MET A 16 -21.96 -0.20 11.82
C MET A 16 -22.01 1.26 11.35
N ALA A 17 -23.21 1.82 11.27
CA ALA A 17 -23.42 3.24 11.15
C ALA A 17 -23.02 3.89 12.48
N MET A 18 -21.73 4.19 12.64
CA MET A 18 -21.30 5.13 13.68
C MET A 18 -21.80 6.52 13.29
N PRO A 19 -22.35 7.29 14.23
CA PRO A 19 -22.73 8.66 13.95
C PRO A 19 -21.47 9.46 13.69
N PHE A 20 -21.17 9.72 12.42
CA PHE A 20 -20.18 10.71 12.00
C PHE A 20 -20.72 12.11 12.29
N SER A 21 -20.90 12.43 13.58
CA SER A 21 -21.02 13.80 14.06
C SER A 21 -19.64 14.38 14.39
N LEU A 22 -18.65 14.09 13.58
CA LEU A 22 -17.45 14.90 13.55
C LEU A 22 -17.84 16.18 12.81
N ALA A 23 -17.90 17.26 13.58
CA ALA A 23 -18.16 18.59 13.06
C ALA A 23 -17.18 18.83 11.91
N ALA A 24 -17.72 18.92 10.70
CA ALA A 24 -16.94 19.23 9.48
C ALA A 24 -16.26 20.63 9.58
N GLN A 25 -16.44 21.34 10.65
CA GLN A 25 -15.86 22.65 10.95
C GLN A 25 -14.43 22.57 11.48
N ASP A 26 -14.02 21.46 12.12
CA ASP A 26 -12.66 21.33 12.68
C ASP A 26 -11.62 20.80 11.66
N ILE A 27 -12.06 20.30 10.51
CA ILE A 27 -11.14 19.84 9.45
C ILE A 27 -10.52 21.03 8.68
N ALA A 28 -11.10 22.24 8.78
CA ALA A 28 -10.62 23.42 8.06
C ALA A 28 -9.38 24.06 8.69
N ASP A 29 -9.06 23.78 9.94
CA ASP A 29 -7.85 24.26 10.61
C ASP A 29 -6.69 23.24 10.45
N ILE A 30 -6.17 23.13 9.23
CA ILE A 30 -4.92 22.41 8.99
C ILE A 30 -3.78 23.29 9.49
N ASP A 31 -3.23 22.94 10.63
CA ASP A 31 -2.12 23.63 11.26
C ASP A 31 -0.79 22.90 10.96
N TYR A 32 -0.07 23.41 9.95
CA TYR A 32 1.22 22.86 9.56
C TYR A 32 2.31 23.11 10.61
N GLU A 33 2.14 24.06 11.53
CA GLU A 33 3.12 24.39 12.56
C GLU A 33 3.26 23.28 13.60
N ASN A 34 2.27 22.39 13.70
CA ASN A 34 2.28 21.23 14.58
C ASN A 34 2.93 19.98 13.99
N LEU A 35 3.29 19.99 12.71
CA LEU A 35 3.98 18.86 12.09
C LEU A 35 5.43 18.81 12.59
N SER A 36 5.81 17.72 13.24
CA SER A 36 7.15 17.46 13.71
C SER A 36 7.41 15.95 13.68
N LEU A 37 8.66 15.55 13.47
CA LEU A 37 9.02 14.14 13.52
C LEU A 37 8.82 13.62 14.96
N ARG A 38 7.82 12.77 15.14
CA ARG A 38 7.45 12.16 16.43
C ARG A 38 7.98 10.75 16.59
N GLY A 39 8.26 10.08 15.48
CA GLY A 39 8.75 8.73 15.51
C GLY A 39 9.06 8.19 14.13
N PHE A 40 9.69 7.04 14.12
CA PHE A 40 9.91 6.26 12.92
C PHE A 40 9.66 4.79 13.20
N GLY A 41 9.20 4.07 12.19
CA GLY A 41 8.83 2.66 12.31
C GLY A 41 9.45 1.84 11.19
N PHE A 42 9.58 0.55 11.49
CA PHE A 42 9.94 -0.48 10.54
C PHE A 42 8.84 -1.52 10.50
N ASP A 43 8.46 -1.93 9.32
CA ASP A 43 7.52 -3.01 9.15
C ASP A 43 7.95 -3.97 8.04
N PHE A 44 7.41 -5.15 8.14
CA PHE A 44 7.44 -6.15 7.12
C PHE A 44 6.02 -6.63 6.86
N GLY A 45 5.77 -7.09 5.67
CA GLY A 45 4.45 -7.51 5.29
C GLY A 45 4.46 -8.54 4.19
N TYR A 46 3.25 -8.95 3.84
CA TYR A 46 2.99 -9.83 2.73
C TYR A 46 1.96 -9.19 1.81
N LEU A 47 2.23 -9.21 0.52
CA LEU A 47 1.36 -8.60 -0.48
C LEU A 47 0.91 -9.63 -1.52
N TRP A 48 -0.31 -9.43 -2.01
CA TRP A 48 -0.96 -10.25 -3.03
C TRP A 48 -1.26 -9.37 -4.25
N PRO A 49 -0.31 -9.26 -5.18
CA PRO A 49 -0.48 -8.45 -6.39
C PRO A 49 -1.28 -9.21 -7.45
N THR A 50 -1.78 -8.45 -8.42
CA THR A 50 -2.59 -9.03 -9.52
C THR A 50 -1.76 -9.64 -10.63
N LYS A 51 -0.53 -9.13 -10.88
CA LYS A 51 0.29 -9.49 -12.06
C LYS A 51 1.62 -10.16 -11.74
N VAL A 52 2.01 -10.18 -10.48
CA VAL A 52 3.24 -10.81 -10.00
C VAL A 52 2.92 -11.79 -8.89
N ASP A 53 3.82 -12.70 -8.60
CA ASP A 53 3.63 -13.67 -7.53
C ASP A 53 3.54 -12.98 -6.16
N PRO A 54 2.74 -13.50 -5.23
CA PRO A 54 2.70 -13.00 -3.86
C PRO A 54 4.08 -13.00 -3.21
N THR A 55 4.41 -11.91 -2.48
CA THR A 55 5.76 -11.75 -1.94
C THR A 55 5.78 -10.98 -0.62
N VAL A 56 6.95 -10.92 -0.01
CA VAL A 56 7.21 -10.12 1.19
C VAL A 56 7.62 -8.70 0.83
N SER A 57 7.36 -7.77 1.74
CA SER A 57 7.77 -6.37 1.64
C SER A 57 8.41 -5.89 2.92
N TYR A 58 9.17 -4.83 2.80
CA TYR A 58 9.81 -4.12 3.89
C TYR A 58 9.49 -2.64 3.76
N ALA A 59 9.22 -1.97 4.89
CA ALA A 59 8.99 -0.55 4.84
C ALA A 59 9.59 0.19 6.04
N VAL A 60 9.84 1.47 5.80
CA VAL A 60 10.14 2.46 6.83
C VAL A 60 9.05 3.52 6.77
N ARG A 61 8.51 3.88 7.92
CA ARG A 61 7.53 4.96 8.04
C ARG A 61 7.99 6.02 9.02
N PHE A 62 7.54 7.25 8.81
CA PHE A 62 7.83 8.40 9.65
C PHE A 62 6.52 8.98 10.17
N ASP A 63 6.41 9.16 11.46
CA ASP A 63 5.27 9.82 12.07
C ASP A 63 5.58 11.33 12.20
N LEU A 64 4.93 12.14 11.39
CA LEU A 64 5.07 13.60 11.44
C LEU A 64 4.08 14.26 12.40
N GLY A 65 3.31 13.46 13.14
CA GLY A 65 2.30 13.99 14.05
C GLY A 65 1.02 14.40 13.35
N TYR A 66 0.31 15.33 13.96
CA TYR A 66 -1.05 15.67 13.59
C TYR A 66 -1.10 17.03 12.88
N ALA A 67 -1.70 17.04 11.69
CA ALA A 67 -2.01 18.27 10.94
C ALA A 67 -3.32 18.93 11.40
N GLY A 68 -4.05 18.28 12.30
CA GLY A 68 -5.31 18.74 12.87
C GLY A 68 -5.86 17.69 13.84
N PRO A 69 -7.00 17.94 14.50
CA PRO A 69 -7.59 17.01 15.46
C PRO A 69 -7.83 15.63 14.82
N GLY A 70 -7.09 14.61 15.30
CA GLY A 70 -7.23 13.24 14.82
C GLY A 70 -6.67 12.95 13.42
N LEU A 71 -6.13 13.94 12.70
CA LEU A 71 -5.53 13.75 11.37
C LEU A 71 -4.00 13.67 11.47
N ARG A 72 -3.43 12.49 11.32
CA ARG A 72 -1.98 12.22 11.38
C ARG A 72 -1.40 12.04 9.99
N ILE A 73 -0.19 12.54 9.76
CA ILE A 73 0.54 12.44 8.49
C ILE A 73 1.72 11.47 8.65
N VAL A 74 1.78 10.48 7.77
CA VAL A 74 2.75 9.39 7.85
C VAL A 74 3.39 9.13 6.49
N PRO A 75 4.53 9.77 6.17
CA PRO A 75 5.35 9.36 5.02
C PRO A 75 5.93 7.97 5.20
N SER A 76 6.11 7.25 4.08
CA SER A 76 6.69 5.91 4.08
C SER A 76 7.48 5.62 2.82
N ILE A 77 8.44 4.70 2.95
CA ILE A 77 9.17 4.11 1.83
C ILE A 77 8.98 2.60 1.96
N THR A 78 8.50 1.96 0.91
CA THR A 78 8.25 0.52 0.85
C THR A 78 9.07 -0.09 -0.27
N TYR A 79 9.65 -1.25 -0.01
CA TYR A 79 10.39 -2.04 -0.99
C TYR A 79 9.83 -3.46 -1.06
N TRP A 80 9.66 -3.97 -2.25
CA TRP A 80 9.40 -5.39 -2.50
C TRP A 80 9.89 -5.81 -3.88
N GLN A 81 10.07 -7.10 -4.06
CA GLN A 81 10.37 -7.71 -5.35
C GLN A 81 9.64 -9.04 -5.50
N SER A 82 9.27 -9.37 -6.72
CA SER A 82 8.65 -10.64 -7.07
C SER A 82 8.92 -11.02 -8.52
N ASN A 83 8.52 -12.22 -8.91
CA ASN A 83 8.53 -12.61 -10.31
C ASN A 83 7.18 -12.29 -10.95
N MET A 84 7.20 -11.85 -12.21
CA MET A 84 5.97 -11.70 -12.98
C MET A 84 5.31 -13.08 -13.13
N ALA A 85 3.99 -13.13 -12.94
CA ALA A 85 3.23 -14.37 -13.09
C ALA A 85 3.35 -14.91 -14.52
N SER A 86 3.48 -16.21 -14.67
CA SER A 86 3.72 -16.84 -15.98
C SER A 86 2.66 -16.51 -17.04
N GLY A 87 1.40 -16.35 -16.63
CA GLY A 87 0.33 -15.91 -17.52
C GLY A 87 0.53 -14.48 -18.03
N GLU A 88 0.99 -13.57 -17.16
CA GLU A 88 1.27 -12.17 -17.52
C GLU A 88 2.49 -12.06 -18.45
N ILE A 89 3.52 -12.92 -18.25
CA ILE A 89 4.66 -12.99 -19.17
C ILE A 89 4.20 -13.42 -20.57
N ALA A 90 3.32 -14.42 -20.68
CA ALA A 90 2.77 -14.86 -21.94
C ALA A 90 1.96 -13.76 -22.64
N GLU A 91 1.05 -13.10 -21.93
CA GLU A 91 0.28 -11.98 -22.48
C GLU A 91 1.16 -10.80 -22.89
N PHE A 92 2.24 -10.55 -22.14
CA PHE A 92 3.23 -9.52 -22.49
C PHE A 92 3.98 -9.90 -23.75
N ALA A 93 4.40 -11.16 -23.89
CA ALA A 93 5.05 -11.67 -25.09
C ALA A 93 4.15 -11.54 -26.33
N ASP A 94 2.88 -11.88 -26.21
CA ASP A 94 1.90 -11.76 -27.29
C ASP A 94 1.73 -10.28 -27.71
N ARG A 95 1.60 -9.36 -26.77
CA ARG A 95 1.49 -7.92 -27.07
C ARG A 95 2.72 -7.37 -27.78
N VAL A 96 3.92 -7.78 -27.36
CA VAL A 96 5.16 -7.36 -28.01
C VAL A 96 5.28 -7.97 -29.40
N ALA A 97 4.90 -9.24 -29.58
CA ALA A 97 4.90 -9.90 -30.87
C ALA A 97 3.95 -9.22 -31.86
N GLU A 98 2.74 -8.83 -31.44
CA GLU A 98 1.79 -8.07 -32.25
C GLU A 98 2.36 -6.69 -32.62
N LEU A 99 2.98 -5.98 -31.67
CA LEU A 99 3.60 -4.68 -31.94
C LEU A 99 4.71 -4.78 -33.00
N VAL A 100 5.56 -5.84 -32.93
CA VAL A 100 6.60 -6.09 -33.93
C VAL A 100 5.99 -6.41 -35.29
N ALA A 101 4.95 -7.26 -35.34
CA ALA A 101 4.25 -7.60 -36.57
C ALA A 101 3.65 -6.37 -37.26
N ASP A 102 3.01 -5.47 -36.49
CA ASP A 102 2.43 -4.23 -37.00
C ASP A 102 3.48 -3.28 -37.57
N GLN A 103 4.67 -3.27 -37.03
CA GLN A 103 5.78 -2.43 -37.53
C GLN A 103 6.49 -3.01 -38.74
N THR A 104 6.63 -4.33 -38.80
CA THR A 104 7.38 -5.00 -39.86
C THR A 104 6.53 -5.48 -41.03
N GLY A 105 5.23 -5.71 -40.77
CA GLY A 105 4.32 -6.35 -41.74
C GLY A 105 4.50 -7.85 -41.87
N ASP A 106 5.32 -8.46 -40.99
CA ASP A 106 5.57 -9.90 -40.93
C ASP A 106 4.61 -10.57 -39.89
N PRO A 107 4.42 -11.89 -39.95
CA PRO A 107 3.68 -12.61 -38.93
C PRO A 107 4.30 -12.41 -37.51
N PRO A 108 3.49 -12.39 -36.44
CA PRO A 108 4.00 -12.22 -35.09
C PRO A 108 5.07 -13.27 -34.75
N PRO A 109 6.24 -12.86 -34.26
CA PRO A 109 7.29 -13.80 -33.87
C PRO A 109 6.90 -14.53 -32.58
N ALA A 110 7.35 -15.78 -32.42
CA ALA A 110 7.26 -16.47 -31.14
C ALA A 110 8.33 -15.90 -30.19
N LEU A 111 7.89 -15.25 -29.12
CA LEU A 111 8.76 -14.66 -28.10
C LEU A 111 8.69 -15.47 -26.80
N ASP A 112 9.84 -15.71 -26.20
CA ASP A 112 9.97 -16.30 -24.87
C ASP A 112 10.90 -15.41 -24.04
N PHE A 113 10.34 -14.74 -23.05
CA PHE A 113 11.09 -13.83 -22.17
C PHE A 113 11.63 -14.54 -20.92
N GLY A 114 11.30 -15.82 -20.72
CA GLY A 114 11.70 -16.55 -19.54
C GLY A 114 11.09 -15.95 -18.27
N SER A 115 11.89 -15.82 -17.21
CA SER A 115 11.45 -15.22 -15.94
C SER A 115 11.80 -13.73 -15.91
N ILE A 116 10.80 -12.91 -15.60
CA ILE A 116 10.97 -11.47 -15.41
C ILE A 116 10.78 -11.16 -13.92
N ARG A 117 11.80 -10.56 -13.31
CA ARG A 117 11.76 -10.04 -11.95
C ARG A 117 11.21 -8.64 -11.96
N TYR A 118 10.31 -8.38 -11.04
CA TYR A 118 9.66 -7.09 -10.86
C TYR A 118 10.07 -6.53 -9.50
N THR A 119 10.66 -5.37 -9.47
CA THR A 119 11.09 -4.66 -8.25
C THR A 119 10.36 -3.35 -8.15
N ASP A 120 9.86 -3.00 -6.96
CA ASP A 120 9.16 -1.75 -6.68
C ASP A 120 9.74 -1.07 -5.45
N ILE A 121 10.06 0.21 -5.60
CA ILE A 121 10.34 1.12 -4.50
C ILE A 121 9.20 2.16 -4.49
N ALA A 122 8.34 2.10 -3.48
CA ALA A 122 7.23 3.03 -3.34
C ALA A 122 7.55 4.09 -2.28
N ILE A 123 7.40 5.36 -2.65
CA ILE A 123 7.51 6.51 -1.73
C ILE A 123 6.11 7.11 -1.60
N GLY A 124 5.59 7.18 -0.38
CA GLY A 124 4.21 7.60 -0.18
C GLY A 124 4.02 8.50 1.04
N VAL A 125 2.84 9.12 1.07
CA VAL A 125 2.34 9.88 2.20
C VAL A 125 0.92 9.45 2.49
N ASP A 126 0.68 9.01 3.71
CA ASP A 126 -0.61 8.56 4.20
C ASP A 126 -1.21 9.60 5.17
N GLY A 127 -2.49 9.88 5.01
CA GLY A 127 -3.30 10.62 5.97
C GLY A 127 -4.12 9.64 6.80
N HIS A 128 -3.90 9.64 8.11
CA HIS A 128 -4.59 8.78 9.07
C HIS A 128 -5.62 9.56 9.86
N VAL A 129 -6.87 9.17 9.81
CA VAL A 129 -7.85 9.53 10.84
C VAL A 129 -7.67 8.54 11.99
N VAL A 130 -7.31 9.06 13.17
CA VAL A 130 -6.94 8.24 14.34
C VAL A 130 -8.03 8.37 15.40
N TRP A 131 -8.40 7.24 16.00
CA TRP A 131 -9.31 7.19 17.15
C TRP A 131 -8.84 6.12 18.15
N GLU A 132 -9.11 6.37 19.41
CA GLU A 132 -8.74 5.48 20.50
C GLU A 132 -9.89 4.52 20.84
N LEU A 133 -9.54 3.26 21.04
CA LEU A 133 -10.42 2.22 21.58
C LEU A 133 -10.02 1.88 23.02
N PRO A 134 -10.89 1.21 23.79
CA PRO A 134 -10.52 0.70 25.11
C PRO A 134 -9.21 -0.09 25.10
N LEU A 135 -8.48 -0.09 26.21
CA LEU A 135 -7.17 -0.74 26.38
C LEU A 135 -6.01 -0.02 25.66
N ASP A 136 -6.12 1.30 25.50
CA ASP A 136 -5.10 2.15 24.85
C ASP A 136 -4.78 1.73 23.40
N LEU A 137 -5.70 1.01 22.75
CA LEU A 137 -5.58 0.62 21.37
C LEU A 137 -5.90 1.79 20.46
N LEU A 138 -4.90 2.34 19.78
CA LEU A 138 -5.11 3.35 18.75
C LEU A 138 -5.46 2.65 17.44
N THR A 139 -6.58 3.03 16.85
CA THR A 139 -6.99 2.58 15.53
C THR A 139 -6.93 3.73 14.56
N PHE A 140 -6.68 3.43 13.31
CA PHE A 140 -6.64 4.44 12.26
C PHE A 140 -7.16 3.88 10.94
N GLY A 141 -7.72 4.76 10.14
CA GLY A 141 -8.05 4.49 8.75
C GLY A 141 -7.71 5.71 7.92
N GLY A 142 -7.47 5.51 6.64
CA GLY A 142 -7.07 6.64 5.83
C GLY A 142 -6.83 6.33 4.37
N LEU A 143 -6.34 7.35 3.70
CA LEU A 143 -5.99 7.36 2.30
C LEU A 143 -4.53 7.80 2.15
N GLY A 144 -3.88 7.35 1.09
CA GLY A 144 -2.52 7.77 0.78
C GLY A 144 -2.28 7.91 -0.71
N LEU A 145 -1.25 8.67 -1.02
CA LEU A 145 -0.70 8.83 -2.35
C LEU A 145 0.71 8.27 -2.37
N THR A 146 1.05 7.56 -3.43
CA THR A 146 2.36 6.91 -3.61
C THR A 146 2.92 7.21 -4.99
N ALA A 147 4.24 7.25 -5.08
CA ALA A 147 4.99 7.18 -6.32
C ALA A 147 5.79 5.87 -6.30
N HIS A 148 5.57 5.04 -7.29
CA HIS A 148 6.21 3.75 -7.46
C HIS A 148 7.32 3.85 -8.50
N LEU A 149 8.54 3.45 -8.13
CA LEU A 149 9.66 3.30 -9.03
C LEU A 149 9.78 1.80 -9.34
N ILE A 150 9.31 1.45 -10.52
CA ILE A 150 9.21 0.07 -10.97
C ILE A 150 10.40 -0.22 -11.87
N ASN A 151 11.03 -1.37 -11.65
CA ASN A 151 12.11 -1.89 -12.47
C ASN A 151 11.86 -3.36 -12.80
N GLY A 152 11.97 -3.70 -14.08
CA GLY A 152 11.89 -5.05 -14.62
C GLY A 152 13.26 -5.56 -14.99
N ASP A 153 13.63 -6.74 -14.51
CA ASP A 153 14.92 -7.39 -14.76
C ASP A 153 14.69 -8.83 -15.23
N GLY A 154 15.38 -9.27 -16.28
CA GLY A 154 15.29 -10.62 -16.79
C GLY A 154 16.35 -10.89 -17.84
N GLU A 155 16.87 -12.13 -17.88
CA GLU A 155 17.99 -12.52 -18.75
C GLU A 155 17.71 -12.23 -20.24
N ALA A 156 16.46 -12.40 -20.68
CA ALA A 156 16.07 -12.20 -22.08
C ALA A 156 15.74 -10.74 -22.43
N ILE A 157 15.52 -9.87 -21.43
CA ILE A 157 15.07 -8.49 -21.65
C ILE A 157 16.13 -7.46 -21.33
N ASN A 158 17.15 -7.79 -20.54
CA ASN A 158 18.18 -6.86 -20.09
C ASN A 158 18.94 -6.23 -21.27
N GLY A 159 19.05 -4.90 -21.24
CA GLY A 159 19.68 -4.11 -22.29
C GLY A 159 18.87 -4.04 -23.59
N THR A 160 17.60 -4.39 -23.57
CA THR A 160 16.69 -4.29 -24.70
C THR A 160 15.64 -3.19 -24.46
N PHE A 161 14.95 -2.76 -25.51
CA PHE A 161 13.85 -1.81 -25.41
C PHE A 161 12.67 -2.36 -24.55
N ILE A 162 12.64 -3.66 -24.29
CA ILE A 162 11.60 -4.30 -23.49
C ILE A 162 11.80 -4.01 -22.01
N GLU A 163 13.04 -3.95 -21.52
CA GLU A 163 13.36 -3.47 -20.17
C GLU A 163 12.83 -2.05 -19.98
N ASP A 164 13.11 -1.14 -20.93
CA ASP A 164 12.63 0.25 -20.91
C ASP A 164 11.09 0.38 -20.89
N LEU A 165 10.36 -0.61 -21.42
CA LEU A 165 8.88 -0.63 -21.37
C LEU A 165 8.34 -1.00 -19.99
N ILE A 166 9.08 -1.75 -19.19
CA ILE A 166 8.68 -2.17 -17.85
C ILE A 166 9.11 -1.12 -16.83
N ASP A 167 10.29 -0.52 -17.02
CA ASP A 167 10.81 0.51 -16.14
C ASP A 167 9.95 1.76 -16.20
N SER A 168 9.36 2.09 -15.08
CA SER A 168 8.40 3.20 -15.03
C SER A 168 8.30 3.84 -13.67
N VAL A 169 7.84 5.10 -13.67
CA VAL A 169 7.40 5.78 -12.46
C VAL A 169 5.89 5.94 -12.53
N GLN A 170 5.19 5.29 -11.61
CA GLN A 170 3.73 5.27 -11.60
C GLN A 170 3.15 5.91 -10.34
N PRO A 171 2.10 6.73 -10.46
CA PRO A 171 1.35 7.18 -9.30
C PRO A 171 0.49 6.04 -8.74
N GLY A 172 0.39 5.98 -7.42
CA GLY A 172 -0.48 5.07 -6.72
C GLY A 172 -1.41 5.79 -5.76
N PHE A 173 -2.53 5.16 -5.49
CA PHE A 173 -3.50 5.58 -4.49
C PHE A 173 -3.82 4.39 -3.60
N ASN A 174 -3.91 4.64 -2.30
CA ASN A 174 -4.23 3.57 -1.37
C ASN A 174 -5.34 3.93 -0.38
N LEU A 175 -6.04 2.89 0.04
CA LEU A 175 -6.92 2.88 1.19
C LEU A 175 -6.31 1.94 2.24
N HIS A 176 -6.26 2.37 3.48
CA HIS A 176 -5.69 1.56 4.55
C HIS A 176 -6.46 1.68 5.85
N PHE A 177 -6.31 0.64 6.65
CA PHE A 177 -6.87 0.55 8.00
C PHE A 177 -5.90 -0.23 8.89
N GLY A 178 -5.74 0.22 10.14
CA GLY A 178 -4.80 -0.43 11.06
C GLY A 178 -5.04 -0.11 12.52
N ALA A 179 -4.17 -0.69 13.34
CA ALA A 179 -4.17 -0.46 14.77
C ALA A 179 -2.73 -0.38 15.29
N GLU A 180 -2.56 0.38 16.36
CA GLU A 180 -1.31 0.56 17.08
C GLU A 180 -1.54 0.31 18.56
N TYR A 181 -0.62 -0.43 19.18
CA TYR A 181 -0.63 -0.71 20.59
C TYR A 181 0.64 -0.16 21.26
N PRO A 182 0.55 0.75 22.23
CA PRO A 182 1.70 1.25 22.97
C PRO A 182 2.21 0.17 23.91
N VAL A 183 3.41 -0.32 23.62
CA VAL A 183 4.10 -1.29 24.51
C VAL A 183 4.83 -0.56 25.62
N THR A 184 5.41 0.58 25.29
CA THR A 184 6.04 1.52 26.22
C THR A 184 5.77 2.95 25.74
N ASN A 185 6.14 3.95 26.55
CA ASN A 185 6.06 5.36 26.15
C ASN A 185 6.93 5.68 24.91
N ALA A 186 7.94 4.86 24.62
CA ALA A 186 8.85 5.05 23.51
C ALA A 186 8.64 4.05 22.36
N MET A 187 7.77 3.05 22.50
CA MET A 187 7.62 2.01 21.50
C MET A 187 6.15 1.59 21.31
N ARG A 188 5.73 1.51 20.07
CA ARG A 188 4.42 1.01 19.65
C ARG A 188 4.60 -0.17 18.70
N LEU A 189 3.74 -1.16 18.82
CA LEU A 189 3.52 -2.18 17.79
C LEU A 189 2.35 -1.75 16.93
N TYR A 190 2.37 -2.09 15.65
CA TYR A 190 1.26 -1.80 14.77
C TYR A 190 1.04 -2.89 13.73
N ALA A 191 -0.18 -2.95 13.24
CA ALA A 191 -0.55 -3.75 12.08
C ALA A 191 -1.45 -2.92 11.17
N VAL A 192 -1.31 -3.08 9.85
CA VAL A 192 -2.07 -2.35 8.85
C VAL A 192 -2.41 -3.25 7.66
N GLY A 193 -3.67 -3.20 7.24
CA GLY A 193 -4.13 -3.69 5.95
C GLY A 193 -4.26 -2.53 4.98
N ARG A 194 -3.75 -2.69 3.76
CA ARG A 194 -3.70 -1.67 2.72
C ARG A 194 -4.12 -2.25 1.39
N TYR A 195 -4.90 -1.52 0.65
CA TYR A 195 -5.19 -1.80 -0.74
C TYR A 195 -4.60 -0.68 -1.60
N GLU A 196 -3.67 -1.04 -2.47
CA GLU A 196 -2.97 -0.13 -3.37
C GLU A 196 -3.47 -0.30 -4.79
N VAL A 197 -3.69 0.82 -5.47
CA VAL A 197 -4.14 0.88 -6.85
C VAL A 197 -3.17 1.74 -7.66
N MET A 198 -2.58 1.14 -8.68
CA MET A 198 -1.74 1.78 -9.69
C MET A 198 -2.36 1.52 -11.08
N PRO A 199 -1.95 2.24 -12.13
CA PRO A 199 -2.46 2.01 -13.48
C PRO A 199 -2.35 0.55 -13.96
N ASP A 200 -1.22 -0.10 -13.69
CA ASP A 200 -0.91 -1.43 -14.20
C ASP A 200 -0.93 -2.53 -13.16
N LEU A 201 -0.97 -2.21 -11.88
CA LEU A 201 -0.89 -3.18 -10.81
C LEU A 201 -1.79 -2.77 -9.64
N GLN A 202 -2.44 -3.76 -9.05
CA GLN A 202 -3.19 -3.59 -7.81
C GLN A 202 -2.77 -4.67 -6.83
N TYR A 203 -2.73 -4.34 -5.55
CA TYR A 203 -2.45 -5.35 -4.53
C TYR A 203 -3.08 -5.05 -3.19
N PHE A 204 -3.45 -6.13 -2.52
CA PHE A 204 -3.73 -6.11 -1.10
C PHE A 204 -2.45 -6.39 -0.32
N HIS A 205 -2.23 -5.69 0.79
CA HIS A 205 -1.01 -5.74 1.56
C HIS A 205 -1.34 -5.75 3.06
N VAL A 206 -0.79 -6.70 3.79
CA VAL A 206 -0.86 -6.73 5.26
C VAL A 206 0.54 -6.59 5.82
N ARG A 207 0.72 -5.61 6.68
CA ARG A 207 2.01 -5.29 7.31
C ARG A 207 1.88 -5.29 8.82
N ALA A 208 2.95 -5.66 9.51
CA ALA A 208 3.11 -5.51 10.94
C ALA A 208 4.52 -5.00 11.25
N GLY A 209 4.64 -4.20 12.28
CA GLY A 209 5.91 -3.59 12.62
C GLY A 209 5.91 -2.92 13.99
N TRP A 210 6.98 -2.21 14.24
CA TRP A 210 7.15 -1.41 15.44
C TRP A 210 7.58 0.00 15.08
N GLN A 211 7.20 0.93 15.95
CA GLN A 211 7.52 2.34 15.83
C GLN A 211 8.22 2.81 17.10
N ILE A 212 9.31 3.53 16.93
CA ILE A 212 10.03 4.20 18.01
C ILE A 212 9.58 5.65 18.05
N MET A 213 9.08 6.09 19.20
CA MET A 213 8.62 7.46 19.44
C MET A 213 9.78 8.29 19.99
N ILE A 214 10.05 9.46 19.39
CA ILE A 214 11.14 10.37 19.74
C ILE A 214 10.67 11.78 20.05
N GLY A 215 9.45 12.11 19.66
CA GLY A 215 8.84 13.41 19.87
C GLY A 215 7.84 13.42 21.04
N PRO A 216 7.21 14.57 21.32
CA PRO A 216 6.17 14.66 22.34
C PRO A 216 4.98 13.78 21.98
N ASN A 217 4.37 13.21 23.00
CA ASN A 217 3.15 12.42 22.83
C ASN A 217 2.01 13.27 22.23
N ALA A 218 1.07 12.62 21.53
CA ALA A 218 -0.09 13.29 20.96
C ALA A 218 -0.87 14.06 22.03
N PRO A 219 -1.54 15.17 21.66
CA PRO A 219 -2.46 15.86 22.55
C PRO A 219 -3.54 14.87 22.99
N GLY A 220 -3.59 14.54 24.29
CA GLY A 220 -4.51 13.55 24.89
C GLY A 220 -3.83 12.33 25.51
N GLU A 221 -2.63 11.95 25.10
CA GLU A 221 -1.88 10.81 25.67
C GLU A 221 -1.25 11.10 27.04
N GLY A 222 -1.35 12.30 27.55
CA GLY A 222 -0.76 12.74 28.83
C GLY A 222 -1.69 12.73 30.05
N ARG A 223 -2.85 12.04 30.00
CA ARG A 223 -3.77 11.95 31.13
C ARG A 223 -3.84 10.55 31.74
N GLY A 224 -2.77 10.13 32.32
CA GLY A 224 -2.77 8.90 33.09
C GLY A 224 -1.50 8.73 33.89
N ASN A 225 -1.28 9.59 34.88
CA ASN A 225 -0.55 9.30 36.12
C ASN A 225 -0.25 10.64 36.86
N ASP A 226 -1.23 11.15 37.57
CA ASP A 226 -1.06 11.89 38.81
C ASP A 226 -1.97 11.31 39.89
#